data_5665786c2051f003a1a48cdfa8c9cd34
#
_entry.id   5665786c2051f003a1a48cdfa8c9cd34
#
_cell.length_a   1.000
_cell.length_b   1.000
_cell.length_c   1.000
_cell.angle_alpha   90.00
_cell.angle_beta   90.00
_cell.angle_gamma   90.00
#
_symmetry.space_group_name_H-M   'P 1'
#
loop_
_entity.id
_entity.type
_entity.pdbx_description
1 polymer ?
#
loop_
_entity_poly.entity_id
_entity_poly.type
_entity_poly.pdbx_seq_one_letter_code
_entity_poly.pdbx_strand_id
1 'polypeptide(L)'
;MRFSSLLLALWVSASPLPGVSSLVLSSPPSLGDDSIRARLKACLRLGDMSCVVDQYLLLRDIGRVPAWLVSFQNAFTAASRRAGECVSTARLIHEGLRQLGEKPTYLRLTVEGRYKLLGFDELANGERIRTHQLAVTGRHVAVQWEGRIVDAYTGLVGLPLQEYMNRLVVHPTSRIAYEAVSEP
;
A
#
# COMPACT_ATOMS: atom_id res chain seq x y z
N MET A 1 48.56 73.08 -39.20
CA MET A 1 47.67 72.07 -39.69
C MET A 1 46.89 71.48 -38.46
N ARG A 2 45.64 71.88 -38.30
CA ARG A 2 44.81 71.47 -37.19
C ARG A 2 43.72 70.49 -37.70
N PHE A 3 43.74 69.29 -37.24
CA PHE A 3 42.67 68.31 -37.50
C PHE A 3 41.69 68.31 -36.33
N SER A 4 40.46 68.74 -36.60
CA SER A 4 39.36 68.62 -35.70
C SER A 4 38.73 67.23 -35.86
N SER A 5 38.72 66.47 -34.78
CA SER A 5 38.02 65.20 -34.77
C SER A 5 36.61 65.45 -34.23
N LEU A 6 35.59 65.18 -35.03
CA LEU A 6 34.17 65.08 -34.64
C LEU A 6 33.91 63.76 -33.99
N LEU A 7 33.49 63.77 -32.71
CA LEU A 7 32.95 62.63 -32.01
C LEU A 7 31.44 62.54 -32.24
N LEU A 8 31.02 61.55 -33.04
CA LEU A 8 29.62 61.19 -33.19
C LEU A 8 29.23 60.26 -31.98
N ALA A 9 28.38 60.74 -31.11
CA ALA A 9 27.79 59.93 -30.06
C ALA A 9 26.57 59.16 -30.60
N LEU A 10 26.73 57.86 -30.78
CA LEU A 10 25.64 56.93 -31.08
C LEU A 10 24.87 56.63 -29.79
N TRP A 11 23.63 57.09 -29.71
CA TRP A 11 22.67 56.67 -28.67
C TRP A 11 22.12 55.30 -29.08
N VAL A 12 22.53 54.22 -28.38
CA VAL A 12 21.91 52.91 -28.50
C VAL A 12 20.75 52.87 -27.53
N SER A 13 19.53 52.93 -28.06
CA SER A 13 18.31 52.70 -27.31
C SER A 13 18.19 51.23 -26.96
N ALA A 14 18.43 50.89 -25.71
CA ALA A 14 18.17 49.53 -25.24
C ALA A 14 16.66 49.36 -25.03
N SER A 15 16.01 48.61 -25.92
CA SER A 15 14.63 48.15 -25.72
C SER A 15 14.59 47.10 -24.61
N PRO A 16 13.66 47.17 -23.64
CA PRO A 16 13.50 46.13 -22.63
C PRO A 16 12.97 44.86 -23.30
N LEU A 17 13.67 43.75 -23.12
CA LEU A 17 13.25 42.43 -23.55
C LEU A 17 11.95 42.06 -22.79
N PRO A 18 10.94 41.47 -23.49
CA PRO A 18 9.73 41.01 -22.83
C PRO A 18 10.02 39.88 -21.85
N GLY A 19 9.42 39.99 -20.67
CA GLY A 19 9.47 39.14 -19.50
C GLY A 19 9.92 37.71 -19.68
N VAL A 20 11.02 37.37 -19.05
CA VAL A 20 11.33 36.01 -18.66
C VAL A 20 10.26 35.60 -17.66
N SER A 21 9.26 34.85 -18.12
CA SER A 21 8.32 34.16 -17.21
C SER A 21 9.16 33.30 -16.29
N SER A 22 9.28 33.71 -15.05
CA SER A 22 9.83 32.86 -13.98
C SER A 22 8.99 31.58 -13.97
N LEU A 23 9.58 30.51 -14.48
CA LEU A 23 9.06 29.16 -14.20
C LEU A 23 9.06 29.03 -12.69
N VAL A 24 7.89 29.19 -12.11
CA VAL A 24 7.66 28.82 -10.71
C VAL A 24 7.95 27.32 -10.66
N LEU A 25 9.16 26.97 -10.25
CA LEU A 25 9.45 25.61 -9.81
C LEU A 25 8.49 25.33 -8.67
N SER A 26 7.40 24.63 -8.99
CA SER A 26 6.49 24.13 -7.98
C SER A 26 7.31 23.35 -6.99
N SER A 27 7.28 23.75 -5.72
CA SER A 27 7.90 23.00 -4.65
C SER A 27 7.50 21.54 -4.75
N PRO A 28 8.40 20.57 -4.49
CA PRO A 28 8.04 19.17 -4.51
C PRO A 28 6.82 18.96 -3.61
N PRO A 29 5.87 18.11 -4.03
CA PRO A 29 4.62 17.95 -3.31
C PRO A 29 4.87 17.53 -1.87
N SER A 30 4.27 18.26 -0.93
CA SER A 30 4.36 17.95 0.48
C SER A 30 3.54 16.68 0.82
N LEU A 31 3.82 16.07 1.99
CA LEU A 31 3.04 14.94 2.53
C LEU A 31 1.53 15.18 2.65
N GLY A 32 1.09 16.42 2.51
CA GLY A 32 -0.29 16.84 2.49
C GLY A 32 -0.89 17.00 1.10
N ASP A 33 -0.11 16.72 0.04
CA ASP A 33 -0.60 16.85 -1.33
C ASP A 33 -1.58 15.72 -1.65
N ASP A 34 -2.85 16.08 -1.81
CA ASP A 34 -3.93 15.13 -2.09
C ASP A 34 -3.72 14.35 -3.39
N SER A 35 -3.04 14.94 -4.37
CA SER A 35 -2.78 14.28 -5.66
C SER A 35 -1.81 13.10 -5.50
N ILE A 36 -0.82 13.23 -4.61
CA ILE A 36 0.16 12.18 -4.35
C ILE A 36 -0.43 11.11 -3.45
N ARG A 37 -1.21 11.50 -2.43
CA ARG A 37 -1.97 10.54 -1.62
C ARG A 37 -2.93 9.72 -2.49
N ALA A 38 -3.61 10.36 -3.44
CA ALA A 38 -4.49 9.68 -4.37
C ALA A 38 -3.72 8.67 -5.24
N ARG A 39 -2.52 9.01 -5.73
CA ARG A 39 -1.67 8.08 -6.49
C ARG A 39 -1.17 6.93 -5.63
N LEU A 40 -0.70 7.19 -4.42
CA LEU A 40 -0.29 6.15 -3.48
C LEU A 40 -1.45 5.18 -3.19
N LYS A 41 -2.64 5.71 -2.94
CA LYS A 41 -3.85 4.91 -2.74
C LYS A 41 -4.25 4.11 -3.98
N ALA A 42 -4.07 4.66 -5.17
CA ALA A 42 -4.29 3.92 -6.41
C ALA A 42 -3.32 2.73 -6.54
N CYS A 43 -2.02 2.91 -6.24
CA CYS A 43 -1.05 1.82 -6.20
C CYS A 43 -1.45 0.71 -5.22
N LEU A 44 -1.89 1.10 -4.00
CA LEU A 44 -2.36 0.15 -2.99
C LEU A 44 -3.55 -0.68 -3.49
N ARG A 45 -4.55 -0.03 -4.11
CA ARG A 45 -5.75 -0.70 -4.62
C ARG A 45 -5.47 -1.63 -5.79
N LEU A 46 -4.46 -1.31 -6.60
CA LEU A 46 -4.02 -2.17 -7.69
C LEU A 46 -3.13 -3.33 -7.20
N GLY A 47 -2.69 -3.30 -5.94
CA GLY A 47 -1.75 -4.27 -5.39
C GLY A 47 -0.35 -4.15 -5.98
N ASP A 48 -0.04 -3.02 -6.62
CA ASP A 48 1.27 -2.74 -7.19
C ASP A 48 2.22 -2.20 -6.11
N MET A 49 2.93 -3.12 -5.48
CA MET A 49 3.88 -2.81 -4.42
C MET A 49 5.08 -1.98 -4.92
N SER A 50 5.52 -2.17 -6.17
CA SER A 50 6.59 -1.35 -6.76
C SER A 50 6.15 0.11 -6.85
N CYS A 51 4.96 0.33 -7.40
CA CYS A 51 4.33 1.65 -7.44
C CYS A 51 4.21 2.28 -6.04
N VAL A 52 3.82 1.50 -5.01
CA VAL A 52 3.73 1.98 -3.62
C VAL A 52 5.09 2.47 -3.12
N VAL A 53 6.16 1.70 -3.35
CA VAL A 53 7.52 2.06 -2.94
C VAL A 53 7.98 3.33 -3.66
N ASP A 54 7.83 3.39 -4.98
CA ASP A 54 8.28 4.52 -5.79
C ASP A 54 7.56 5.81 -5.41
N GLN A 55 6.22 5.74 -5.24
CA GLN A 55 5.45 6.91 -4.79
C GLN A 55 5.82 7.32 -3.36
N TYR A 56 6.08 6.36 -2.47
CA TYR A 56 6.49 6.67 -1.11
C TYR A 56 7.86 7.35 -1.06
N LEU A 57 8.86 6.86 -1.81
CA LEU A 57 10.18 7.45 -1.89
C LEU A 57 10.12 8.87 -2.45
N LEU A 58 9.32 9.08 -3.49
CA LEU A 58 9.09 10.39 -4.10
C LEU A 58 8.48 11.37 -3.08
N LEU A 59 7.45 10.93 -2.32
CA LEU A 59 6.77 11.74 -1.32
C LEU A 59 7.68 12.18 -0.17
N ARG A 60 8.60 11.32 0.22
CA ARG A 60 9.47 11.53 1.37
C ARG A 60 10.82 12.11 1.00
N ASP A 61 11.12 12.23 -0.29
CA ASP A 61 12.44 12.65 -0.80
C ASP A 61 13.59 11.89 -0.10
N ILE A 62 13.43 10.58 -0.01
CA ILE A 62 14.39 9.72 0.66
C ILE A 62 15.04 8.75 -0.34
N GLY A 63 16.37 8.60 -0.24
CA GLY A 63 17.14 7.78 -1.17
C GLY A 63 17.10 6.27 -0.89
N ARG A 64 16.37 5.81 0.14
CA ARG A 64 16.30 4.39 0.52
C ARG A 64 14.94 4.00 1.05
N VAL A 65 14.56 2.74 0.81
CA VAL A 65 13.32 2.16 1.34
C VAL A 65 13.40 2.02 2.86
N PRO A 66 12.43 2.55 3.63
CA PRO A 66 12.40 2.37 5.09
C PRO A 66 12.19 0.92 5.49
N ALA A 67 12.73 0.52 6.64
CA ALA A 67 12.62 -0.86 7.12
C ALA A 67 11.17 -1.36 7.26
N TRP A 68 10.24 -0.50 7.72
CA TRP A 68 8.83 -0.86 7.85
C TRP A 68 8.19 -1.18 6.49
N LEU A 69 8.58 -0.47 5.40
CA LEU A 69 8.03 -0.70 4.06
C LEU A 69 8.56 -2.02 3.48
N VAL A 70 9.83 -2.37 3.77
CA VAL A 70 10.39 -3.69 3.45
C VAL A 70 9.62 -4.79 4.19
N SER A 71 9.32 -4.58 5.49
CA SER A 71 8.53 -5.52 6.29
C SER A 71 7.11 -5.67 5.75
N PHE A 72 6.49 -4.57 5.34
CA PHE A 72 5.18 -4.58 4.69
C PHE A 72 5.17 -5.38 3.37
N GLN A 73 6.18 -5.19 2.52
CA GLN A 73 6.34 -6.00 1.30
C GLN A 73 6.49 -7.49 1.63
N ASN A 74 7.30 -7.82 2.64
CA ASN A 74 7.56 -9.20 3.04
C ASN A 74 6.31 -9.91 3.58
N ALA A 75 5.34 -9.19 4.13
CA ALA A 75 4.07 -9.75 4.60
C ALA A 75 3.28 -10.50 3.50
N PHE A 76 3.52 -10.18 2.23
CA PHE A 76 2.85 -10.80 1.08
C PHE A 76 3.68 -11.89 0.38
N THR A 77 4.84 -12.24 0.92
CA THR A 77 5.68 -13.31 0.36
C THR A 77 5.15 -14.70 0.70
N ALA A 78 5.64 -15.71 -0.02
CA ALA A 78 5.32 -17.10 0.27
C ALA A 78 5.74 -17.53 1.69
N ALA A 79 6.78 -16.91 2.26
CA ALA A 79 7.23 -17.20 3.63
C ALA A 79 6.19 -16.84 4.69
N SER A 80 5.36 -15.83 4.44
CA SER A 80 4.29 -15.39 5.33
C SER A 80 3.03 -16.25 5.24
N ARG A 81 2.95 -17.17 4.26
CA ARG A 81 1.83 -18.12 4.07
C ARG A 81 2.02 -19.39 4.87
N ARG A 82 2.33 -19.26 6.16
CA ARG A 82 2.54 -20.40 7.06
C ARG A 82 1.53 -20.36 8.20
N ALA A 83 1.01 -21.53 8.57
CA ALA A 83 0.17 -21.65 9.76
C ALA A 83 0.96 -21.19 11.00
N GLY A 84 0.36 -20.33 11.83
CA GLY A 84 1.01 -19.73 12.99
C GLY A 84 1.58 -18.32 12.77
N GLU A 85 1.81 -17.90 11.52
CA GLU A 85 2.36 -16.58 11.20
C GLU A 85 1.28 -15.48 11.03
N CYS A 86 0.00 -15.83 11.17
CA CYS A 86 -1.11 -14.91 10.89
C CYS A 86 -1.05 -13.63 11.74
N VAL A 87 -0.68 -13.71 13.01
CA VAL A 87 -0.61 -12.54 13.91
C VAL A 87 0.54 -11.62 13.53
N SER A 88 1.74 -12.18 13.33
CA SER A 88 2.93 -11.40 12.90
C SER A 88 2.68 -10.74 11.55
N THR A 89 2.16 -11.48 10.59
CA THR A 89 1.83 -10.98 9.25
C THR A 89 0.75 -9.89 9.30
N ALA A 90 -0.32 -10.08 10.07
CA ALA A 90 -1.36 -9.07 10.22
C ALA A 90 -0.83 -7.77 10.84
N ARG A 91 0.09 -7.85 11.81
CA ARG A 91 0.75 -6.66 12.38
C ARG A 91 1.56 -5.91 11.34
N LEU A 92 2.34 -6.60 10.51
CA LEU A 92 3.15 -5.97 9.44
C LEU A 92 2.24 -5.27 8.41
N ILE A 93 1.14 -5.92 8.01
CA ILE A 93 0.17 -5.35 7.07
C ILE A 93 -0.51 -4.12 7.69
N HIS A 94 -1.02 -4.26 8.91
CA HIS A 94 -1.71 -3.18 9.61
C HIS A 94 -0.80 -1.95 9.79
N GLU A 95 0.43 -2.17 10.27
CA GLU A 95 1.40 -1.08 10.46
C GLU A 95 1.78 -0.44 9.12
N GLY A 96 2.05 -1.24 8.09
CA GLY A 96 2.36 -0.72 6.76
C GLY A 96 1.24 0.18 6.21
N LEU A 97 -0.01 -0.25 6.29
CA LEU A 97 -1.16 0.55 5.87
C LEU A 97 -1.30 1.83 6.70
N ARG A 98 -1.08 1.78 8.03
CA ARG A 98 -1.08 2.97 8.88
C ARG A 98 0.01 3.98 8.50
N GLN A 99 1.22 3.51 8.22
CA GLN A 99 2.34 4.37 7.78
C GLN A 99 2.05 5.03 6.42
N LEU A 100 1.20 4.41 5.61
CA LEU A 100 0.72 4.95 4.34
C LEU A 100 -0.51 5.88 4.48
N GLY A 101 -0.96 6.13 5.73
CA GLY A 101 -2.06 7.05 6.04
C GLY A 101 -3.45 6.41 6.02
N GLU A 102 -3.52 5.08 5.92
CA GLU A 102 -4.79 4.33 5.94
C GLU A 102 -5.24 4.01 7.38
N LYS A 103 -6.49 3.55 7.52
CA LYS A 103 -7.11 3.20 8.81
C LYS A 103 -7.56 1.74 8.80
N PRO A 104 -6.63 0.78 8.82
CA PRO A 104 -6.98 -0.63 8.89
C PRO A 104 -7.48 -1.02 10.29
N THR A 105 -8.22 -2.13 10.35
CA THR A 105 -8.59 -2.81 11.60
C THR A 105 -8.19 -4.28 11.53
N TYR A 106 -8.03 -4.95 12.66
CA TYR A 106 -7.84 -6.39 12.65
C TYR A 106 -9.20 -7.10 12.58
N LEU A 107 -9.24 -8.20 11.82
CA LEU A 107 -10.33 -9.15 11.79
C LEU A 107 -9.85 -10.44 12.43
N ARG A 108 -10.41 -10.81 13.59
CA ARG A 108 -10.15 -12.08 14.25
C ARG A 108 -11.20 -13.10 13.81
N LEU A 109 -10.74 -14.25 13.34
CA LEU A 109 -11.59 -15.40 13.01
C LEU A 109 -11.37 -16.50 14.05
N THR A 110 -12.46 -17.13 14.46
CA THR A 110 -12.44 -18.24 15.44
C THR A 110 -13.28 -19.39 14.91
N VAL A 111 -12.70 -20.59 14.86
CA VAL A 111 -13.41 -21.80 14.51
C VAL A 111 -14.05 -22.36 15.78
N GLU A 112 -15.36 -22.41 15.79
CA GLU A 112 -16.18 -23.02 16.86
C GLU A 112 -16.51 -24.47 16.48
N GLY A 113 -16.50 -25.36 17.47
CA GLY A 113 -16.73 -26.79 17.31
C GLY A 113 -15.54 -27.65 17.77
N ARG A 114 -15.63 -28.95 17.56
CA ARG A 114 -14.60 -29.90 17.99
C ARG A 114 -13.32 -29.80 17.13
N TYR A 115 -13.47 -29.62 15.83
CA TYR A 115 -12.36 -29.56 14.89
C TYR A 115 -11.94 -28.11 14.65
N LYS A 116 -10.65 -27.82 14.85
CA LYS A 116 -10.11 -26.46 14.87
C LYS A 116 -9.31 -26.08 13.63
N LEU A 117 -9.27 -26.97 12.63
CA LEU A 117 -8.57 -26.66 11.38
C LEU A 117 -9.31 -25.59 10.59
N LEU A 118 -8.58 -24.60 10.12
CA LEU A 118 -9.07 -23.57 9.22
C LEU A 118 -8.22 -23.57 7.96
N GLY A 119 -8.87 -23.71 6.82
CA GLY A 119 -8.27 -23.63 5.49
C GLY A 119 -8.75 -22.41 4.73
N PHE A 120 -8.07 -22.13 3.61
CA PHE A 120 -8.42 -21.10 2.64
C PHE A 120 -8.26 -21.66 1.23
N ASP A 121 -9.32 -21.61 0.43
CA ASP A 121 -9.31 -22.07 -0.96
C ASP A 121 -8.75 -21.00 -1.89
N GLU A 122 -7.67 -21.34 -2.56
CA GLU A 122 -7.13 -20.60 -3.68
C GLU A 122 -7.87 -20.99 -4.94
N LEU A 123 -8.44 -20.00 -5.63
CA LEU A 123 -9.20 -20.20 -6.86
C LEU A 123 -8.44 -19.64 -8.06
N ALA A 124 -8.49 -20.36 -9.18
CA ALA A 124 -8.12 -19.85 -10.50
C ALA A 124 -9.29 -20.07 -11.46
N ASN A 125 -9.73 -19.03 -12.15
CA ASN A 125 -10.88 -19.05 -13.06
C ASN A 125 -12.18 -19.59 -12.41
N GLY A 126 -12.35 -19.33 -11.09
CA GLY A 126 -13.50 -19.83 -10.33
C GLY A 126 -13.39 -21.26 -9.82
N GLU A 127 -12.35 -21.98 -10.19
CA GLU A 127 -12.09 -23.36 -9.75
C GLU A 127 -11.06 -23.40 -8.62
N ARG A 128 -11.28 -24.26 -7.64
CA ARG A 128 -10.34 -24.47 -6.55
C ARG A 128 -9.10 -25.21 -7.05
N ILE A 129 -7.95 -24.55 -6.96
CA ILE A 129 -6.66 -25.16 -7.33
C ILE A 129 -5.89 -25.71 -6.12
N ARG A 130 -6.12 -25.13 -4.94
CA ARG A 130 -5.45 -25.52 -3.71
C ARG A 130 -6.23 -25.04 -2.48
N THR A 131 -6.14 -25.80 -1.38
CA THR A 131 -6.52 -25.34 -0.04
C THR A 131 -5.26 -25.14 0.79
N HIS A 132 -5.05 -23.91 1.26
CA HIS A 132 -3.97 -23.57 2.19
C HIS A 132 -4.45 -23.75 3.62
N GLN A 133 -3.57 -24.21 4.50
CA GLN A 133 -3.85 -24.25 5.92
C GLN A 133 -3.57 -22.87 6.56
N LEU A 134 -4.61 -22.18 7.01
CA LEU A 134 -4.49 -20.90 7.71
C LEU A 134 -4.14 -21.09 9.18
N ALA A 135 -4.83 -22.01 9.86
CA ALA A 135 -4.64 -22.23 11.29
C ALA A 135 -4.91 -23.68 11.69
N VAL A 136 -4.16 -24.15 12.70
CA VAL A 136 -4.36 -25.43 13.37
C VAL A 136 -5.07 -25.29 14.71
N THR A 137 -5.05 -24.09 15.29
CA THR A 137 -5.62 -23.77 16.62
C THR A 137 -7.05 -23.24 16.54
N GLY A 138 -7.59 -23.08 15.33
CA GLY A 138 -8.90 -22.49 15.08
C GLY A 138 -8.93 -20.98 15.21
N ARG A 139 -7.79 -20.32 15.28
CA ARG A 139 -7.69 -18.85 15.34
C ARG A 139 -6.87 -18.35 14.18
N HIS A 140 -7.41 -17.34 13.48
CA HIS A 140 -6.72 -16.62 12.43
C HIS A 140 -6.95 -15.12 12.56
N VAL A 141 -5.97 -14.34 12.18
CA VAL A 141 -6.07 -12.88 12.15
C VAL A 141 -5.70 -12.39 10.77
N ALA A 142 -6.54 -11.55 10.22
CA ALA A 142 -6.32 -10.83 8.99
C ALA A 142 -6.49 -9.32 9.23
N VAL A 143 -6.28 -8.51 8.22
CA VAL A 143 -6.48 -7.06 8.28
C VAL A 143 -7.67 -6.69 7.41
N GLN A 144 -8.61 -5.94 7.97
CA GLN A 144 -9.70 -5.32 7.22
C GLN A 144 -9.33 -3.88 6.85
N TRP A 145 -9.39 -3.59 5.57
CA TRP A 145 -9.14 -2.26 5.02
C TRP A 145 -10.10 -1.98 3.86
N GLU A 146 -10.82 -0.85 3.91
CA GLU A 146 -11.82 -0.43 2.91
C GLU A 146 -12.83 -1.54 2.52
N GLY A 147 -13.31 -2.29 3.51
CA GLY A 147 -14.28 -3.39 3.29
C GLY A 147 -13.68 -4.67 2.69
N ARG A 148 -12.37 -4.71 2.51
CA ARG A 148 -11.62 -5.87 1.99
C ARG A 148 -10.78 -6.50 3.10
N ILE A 149 -10.56 -7.79 2.97
CA ILE A 149 -9.70 -8.55 3.88
C ILE A 149 -8.35 -8.77 3.21
N VAL A 150 -7.31 -8.27 3.86
CA VAL A 150 -5.92 -8.29 3.40
C VAL A 150 -5.11 -9.19 4.33
N ASP A 151 -4.51 -10.21 3.77
CA ASP A 151 -3.57 -11.10 4.44
C ASP A 151 -2.54 -11.65 3.44
N ALA A 152 -1.66 -12.56 3.85
CA ALA A 152 -0.66 -13.14 2.98
C ALA A 152 -1.26 -13.94 1.80
N TYR A 153 -2.48 -14.44 1.93
CA TYR A 153 -3.13 -15.29 0.92
C TYR A 153 -3.94 -14.47 -0.08
N THR A 154 -4.53 -13.36 0.36
CA THR A 154 -5.32 -12.46 -0.49
C THR A 154 -4.45 -11.41 -1.20
N GLY A 155 -3.23 -11.20 -0.72
CA GLY A 155 -2.34 -10.14 -1.21
C GLY A 155 -2.80 -8.74 -0.83
N LEU A 156 -2.11 -7.73 -1.35
CA LEU A 156 -2.36 -6.32 -1.04
C LEU A 156 -3.74 -5.83 -1.52
N VAL A 157 -4.23 -6.35 -2.64
CA VAL A 157 -5.57 -6.03 -3.16
C VAL A 157 -6.66 -6.49 -2.18
N GLY A 158 -6.42 -7.60 -1.48
CA GLY A 158 -7.40 -8.20 -0.60
C GLY A 158 -8.63 -8.76 -1.32
N LEU A 159 -9.55 -9.32 -0.57
CA LEU A 159 -10.85 -9.80 -1.05
C LEU A 159 -12.00 -9.09 -0.30
N PRO A 160 -13.14 -8.85 -0.93
CA PRO A 160 -14.36 -8.47 -0.22
C PRO A 160 -14.64 -9.47 0.93
N LEU A 161 -15.13 -8.99 2.08
CA LEU A 161 -15.36 -9.84 3.26
C LEU A 161 -16.17 -11.09 2.92
N GLN A 162 -17.27 -10.95 2.19
CA GLN A 162 -18.12 -12.08 1.83
C GLN A 162 -17.38 -13.11 0.96
N GLU A 163 -16.58 -12.65 -0.01
CA GLU A 163 -15.78 -13.54 -0.85
C GLU A 163 -14.69 -14.25 -0.04
N TYR A 164 -14.03 -13.52 0.86
CA TYR A 164 -13.04 -14.10 1.77
C TYR A 164 -13.68 -15.20 2.63
N MET A 165 -14.83 -14.94 3.25
CA MET A 165 -15.55 -15.92 4.07
C MET A 165 -15.97 -17.16 3.26
N ASN A 166 -16.38 -17.00 2.00
CA ASN A 166 -16.75 -18.10 1.11
C ASN A 166 -15.56 -18.99 0.73
N ARG A 167 -14.33 -18.49 0.84
CA ARG A 167 -13.10 -19.27 0.58
C ARG A 167 -12.55 -19.96 1.82
N LEU A 168 -13.11 -19.67 2.99
CA LEU A 168 -12.70 -20.33 4.22
C LEU A 168 -13.27 -21.76 4.31
N VAL A 169 -12.43 -22.71 4.69
CA VAL A 169 -12.77 -24.12 4.78
C VAL A 169 -12.61 -24.59 6.23
N VAL A 170 -13.66 -25.17 6.78
CA VAL A 170 -13.67 -25.82 8.09
C VAL A 170 -14.34 -27.18 8.01
N HIS A 171 -14.19 -27.98 9.04
CA HIS A 171 -14.94 -29.26 9.15
C HIS A 171 -16.46 -28.99 9.11
N PRO A 172 -17.29 -29.83 8.46
CA PRO A 172 -18.73 -29.62 8.31
C PRO A 172 -19.50 -29.41 9.63
N THR A 173 -19.00 -29.91 10.74
CA THR A 173 -19.60 -29.74 12.09
C THR A 173 -19.05 -28.52 12.84
N SER A 174 -18.15 -27.76 12.23
CA SER A 174 -17.58 -26.55 12.79
C SER A 174 -18.16 -25.32 12.06
N ARG A 175 -18.10 -24.17 12.72
CA ARG A 175 -18.50 -22.87 12.13
C ARG A 175 -17.44 -21.83 12.39
N ILE A 176 -17.46 -20.75 11.62
CA ILE A 176 -16.54 -19.64 11.75
C ILE A 176 -17.30 -18.45 12.35
N ALA A 177 -16.82 -17.95 13.48
CA ALA A 177 -17.18 -16.64 14.01
C ALA A 177 -16.06 -15.65 13.65
N TYR A 178 -16.42 -14.37 13.45
CA TYR A 178 -15.45 -13.32 13.25
C TYR A 178 -15.85 -12.03 13.93
N GLU A 179 -14.86 -11.25 14.32
CA GLU A 179 -15.03 -9.96 14.97
C GLU A 179 -13.92 -8.98 14.59
N ALA A 180 -14.25 -7.70 14.51
CA ALA A 180 -13.27 -6.65 14.42
C ALA A 180 -12.68 -6.38 15.81
N VAL A 181 -11.33 -6.31 15.89
CA VAL A 181 -10.61 -6.10 17.15
C VAL A 181 -9.55 -5.02 16.98
N SER A 182 -9.21 -4.35 18.10
CA SER A 182 -8.14 -3.33 18.13
C SER A 182 -6.74 -3.94 18.17
N GLU A 183 -6.63 -5.18 18.66
CA GLU A 183 -5.38 -5.92 18.80
C GLU A 183 -5.54 -7.35 18.25
N PRO A 184 -4.50 -7.87 17.55
CA PRO A 184 -4.58 -9.19 16.92
C PRO A 184 -4.42 -10.37 17.88
#